data_34bc488f2613a827af03cd1be059c8f5
#
_entry.id   34bc488f2613a827af03cd1be059c8f5
#
_cell.length_a   1.000
_cell.length_b   1.000
_cell.length_c   1.000
_cell.angle_alpha   90.00
_cell.angle_beta   90.00
_cell.angle_gamma   90.00
#
_symmetry.space_group_name_H-M   'P 1'
#
loop_
_entity.id
_entity.type
_entity.pdbx_description
1 polymer ?
#
loop_
_entity_poly.entity_id
_entity_poly.type
_entity_poly.pdbx_seq_one_letter_code
_entity_poly.pdbx_strand_id
1 'polypeptide(L)'
;MSAPPAGLPVLNPFLVSDEITIVKNEAGMAKPTMRRFAVNVASLFSVQVANFLLPLLTVPYVVRIIGPDKLGLLNFSQAYVTYFSLLINYGFDMAAVRVIAANRDDTEATSRIFSQVMAGKALLWALSVVVFTVVTLSNPEFKGHLGLHICTFLVCIGTVLSPFWLYQAMEDLGRVAMFNLAVKLIFSLSVLLLIRKADDYVYQNLAISVSQILVSVVALYVAVRRFKIKFSWPTGPELRTRFKEDRTLFFSSVMITIYASSNVFILGLLTIPYNVGIYAAGTRLEGMAESFVGLALNQAFFPIVAQAFGQGREQGLRMVRTTFFPLFLVMACVSAGLWLVGPYVITLLYGAKFAGAVTILRIVALLPLIIGMSNLLGLHTMLNLRMDRAFFTVTAVGSVVGLALNMLLIRRYAHVGAAYALVLTEAYITAAMYVYLRWKGIEVIKLSHLREAIAFTKSRVLALKKR
;
A
#
# COMPACT_ATOMS: atom_id res chain seq x y z
N MET A 1 9.80 30.41 40.21
CA MET A 1 8.81 29.38 39.82
C MET A 1 8.45 29.65 38.37
N SER A 2 9.13 28.98 37.44
CA SER A 2 8.96 29.11 36.01
C SER A 2 8.29 27.82 35.48
N ALA A 3 7.17 27.98 34.79
CA ALA A 3 6.41 26.88 34.19
C ALA A 3 7.22 26.15 33.07
N PRO A 4 7.08 24.83 32.89
CA PRO A 4 7.74 24.10 31.84
C PRO A 4 7.07 24.35 30.46
N PRO A 5 7.82 24.29 29.34
CA PRO A 5 7.30 24.55 28.02
C PRO A 5 6.40 23.41 27.55
N ALA A 6 5.31 23.79 26.90
CA ALA A 6 4.30 22.91 26.31
C ALA A 6 4.91 21.91 25.32
N GLY A 7 4.58 20.64 25.50
CA GLY A 7 4.99 19.56 24.63
C GLY A 7 4.42 19.71 23.21
N LEU A 8 5.29 19.53 22.23
CA LEU A 8 4.94 19.48 20.80
C LEU A 8 3.91 18.36 20.54
N PRO A 9 2.86 18.62 19.76
CA PRO A 9 1.88 17.58 19.42
C PRO A 9 2.51 16.51 18.53
N VAL A 10 2.35 15.25 18.93
CA VAL A 10 2.69 14.07 18.12
C VAL A 10 1.75 14.06 16.91
N LEU A 11 2.29 14.40 15.74
CA LEU A 11 1.54 14.53 14.49
C LEU A 11 1.29 13.14 13.89
N ASN A 12 0.03 12.87 13.66
CA ASN A 12 -0.49 11.70 12.96
C ASN A 12 -0.20 11.81 11.46
N PRO A 13 0.51 10.86 10.82
CA PRO A 13 0.83 10.91 9.39
C PRO A 13 -0.39 10.77 8.46
N PHE A 14 -1.58 10.53 8.99
CA PHE A 14 -2.82 10.37 8.21
C PHE A 14 -3.80 11.55 8.31
N LEU A 15 -3.48 12.60 9.07
CA LEU A 15 -4.32 13.79 9.15
C LEU A 15 -3.79 14.91 8.25
N VAL A 16 -4.15 14.86 6.98
CA VAL A 16 -4.24 16.03 6.11
C VAL A 16 -5.68 16.51 6.18
N SER A 17 -6.04 17.16 7.28
CA SER A 17 -7.25 17.99 7.35
C SER A 17 -7.27 18.79 8.64
N ASP A 18 -6.48 19.88 8.69
CA ASP A 18 -6.89 21.02 9.49
C ASP A 18 -6.47 22.29 8.73
N GLU A 19 -7.47 23.13 8.52
CA GLU A 19 -7.43 24.41 7.80
C GLU A 19 -7.36 24.36 6.26
N ILE A 20 -8.43 23.86 5.61
CA ILE A 20 -8.89 24.51 4.40
C ILE A 20 -9.57 25.80 4.86
N THR A 21 -8.78 26.83 5.07
CA THR A 21 -9.26 28.21 5.04
C THR A 21 -9.79 28.42 3.63
N ILE A 22 -11.13 28.48 3.50
CA ILE A 22 -11.80 28.89 2.28
C ILE A 22 -11.42 30.36 2.08
N VAL A 23 -10.28 30.59 1.44
CA VAL A 23 -9.99 31.87 0.80
C VAL A 23 -10.93 31.92 -0.39
N LYS A 24 -12.03 32.65 -0.23
CA LYS A 24 -12.84 33.14 -1.34
C LYS A 24 -11.94 33.98 -2.24
N ASN A 25 -11.30 33.36 -3.20
CA ASN A 25 -10.79 34.05 -4.36
C ASN A 25 -11.88 33.98 -5.44
N GLU A 26 -12.76 34.96 -5.42
CA GLU A 26 -13.65 35.30 -6.52
C GLU A 26 -12.81 35.93 -7.63
N ALA A 27 -12.10 35.10 -8.40
CA ALA A 27 -11.52 35.50 -9.67
C ALA A 27 -11.51 34.28 -10.61
N GLY A 28 -12.56 34.14 -11.42
CA GLY A 28 -12.44 33.57 -12.76
C GLY A 28 -12.23 32.08 -12.89
N MET A 29 -12.69 31.20 -11.99
CA MET A 29 -12.81 29.77 -12.30
C MET A 29 -14.05 29.52 -13.14
N ALA A 30 -13.86 29.42 -14.47
CA ALA A 30 -14.86 28.86 -15.37
C ALA A 30 -15.33 27.52 -14.82
N LYS A 31 -16.66 27.39 -14.53
CA LYS A 31 -17.28 26.14 -14.08
C LYS A 31 -16.77 25.00 -14.98
N PRO A 32 -16.18 23.93 -14.45
CA PRO A 32 -15.74 22.82 -15.29
C PRO A 32 -16.94 22.31 -16.05
N THR A 33 -16.92 22.41 -17.37
CA THR A 33 -18.00 21.90 -18.21
C THR A 33 -18.14 20.40 -17.89
N MET A 34 -19.39 19.92 -17.71
CA MET A 34 -19.70 18.50 -17.41
C MET A 34 -18.92 17.55 -18.33
N ARG A 35 -18.62 17.96 -19.57
CA ARG A 35 -17.78 17.24 -20.52
C ARG A 35 -16.31 17.12 -20.04
N ARG A 36 -15.71 18.19 -19.50
CA ARG A 36 -14.31 18.13 -18.97
C ARG A 36 -14.24 17.25 -17.73
N PHE A 37 -15.24 17.33 -16.86
CA PHE A 37 -15.34 16.45 -15.69
C PHE A 37 -15.47 14.98 -16.11
N ALA A 38 -16.38 14.65 -17.05
CA ALA A 38 -16.57 13.32 -17.57
C ALA A 38 -15.28 12.76 -18.26
N VAL A 39 -14.59 13.58 -19.05
CA VAL A 39 -13.30 13.20 -19.69
C VAL A 39 -12.23 12.91 -18.66
N ASN A 40 -12.11 13.73 -17.61
CA ASN A 40 -11.12 13.51 -16.55
C ASN A 40 -11.42 12.24 -15.76
N VAL A 41 -12.69 12.00 -15.40
CA VAL A 41 -13.12 10.77 -14.73
C VAL A 41 -12.88 9.55 -15.61
N ALA A 42 -13.25 9.62 -16.89
CA ALA A 42 -13.00 8.51 -17.84
C ALA A 42 -11.51 8.23 -18.01
N SER A 43 -10.67 9.26 -18.08
CA SER A 43 -9.21 9.10 -18.20
C SER A 43 -8.61 8.45 -16.94
N LEU A 44 -9.00 8.90 -15.75
CA LEU A 44 -8.55 8.30 -14.48
C LEU A 44 -9.04 6.86 -14.36
N PHE A 45 -10.27 6.58 -14.75
CA PHE A 45 -10.84 5.24 -14.76
C PHE A 45 -10.10 4.32 -15.75
N SER A 46 -9.80 4.80 -16.97
CA SER A 46 -9.05 4.04 -17.97
C SER A 46 -7.64 3.67 -17.48
N VAL A 47 -6.93 4.61 -16.83
CA VAL A 47 -5.63 4.32 -16.21
C VAL A 47 -5.76 3.28 -15.10
N GLN A 48 -6.81 3.38 -14.28
CA GLN A 48 -7.05 2.42 -13.21
C GLN A 48 -7.37 1.03 -13.75
N VAL A 49 -8.24 0.95 -14.76
CA VAL A 49 -8.53 -0.32 -15.45
C VAL A 49 -7.26 -0.93 -16.03
N ALA A 50 -6.43 -0.16 -16.73
CA ALA A 50 -5.16 -0.64 -17.25
C ALA A 50 -4.21 -1.13 -16.15
N ASN A 51 -4.20 -0.46 -15.00
CA ASN A 51 -3.42 -0.85 -13.83
C ASN A 51 -3.76 -2.25 -13.29
N PHE A 52 -4.99 -2.72 -13.50
CA PHE A 52 -5.43 -4.06 -13.10
C PHE A 52 -5.38 -5.06 -14.25
N LEU A 53 -5.76 -4.66 -15.46
CA LEU A 53 -5.80 -5.56 -16.63
C LEU A 53 -4.41 -6.03 -17.05
N LEU A 54 -3.40 -5.13 -17.07
CA LEU A 54 -2.06 -5.50 -17.51
C LEU A 54 -1.44 -6.63 -16.65
N PRO A 55 -1.45 -6.57 -15.32
CA PRO A 55 -1.00 -7.69 -14.49
C PRO A 55 -1.88 -8.94 -14.63
N LEU A 56 -3.19 -8.78 -14.86
CA LEU A 56 -4.12 -9.90 -15.03
C LEU A 56 -3.82 -10.70 -16.30
N LEU A 57 -3.32 -10.06 -17.35
CA LEU A 57 -2.91 -10.72 -18.59
C LEU A 57 -1.51 -11.30 -18.52
N THR A 58 -0.55 -10.54 -17.95
CA THR A 58 0.87 -10.93 -17.95
C THR A 58 1.21 -11.98 -16.90
N VAL A 59 0.62 -11.86 -15.69
CA VAL A 59 0.95 -12.78 -14.59
C VAL A 59 0.58 -14.23 -14.90
N PRO A 60 -0.63 -14.56 -15.40
CA PRO A 60 -0.96 -15.94 -15.77
C PRO A 60 -0.04 -16.52 -16.84
N TYR A 61 0.31 -15.72 -17.84
CA TYR A 61 1.25 -16.13 -18.88
C TYR A 61 2.59 -16.58 -18.28
N VAL A 62 3.20 -15.70 -17.46
CA VAL A 62 4.50 -16.00 -16.83
C VAL A 62 4.40 -17.19 -15.89
N VAL A 63 3.43 -17.18 -14.99
CA VAL A 63 3.28 -18.20 -13.92
C VAL A 63 3.11 -19.60 -14.50
N ARG A 64 2.40 -19.74 -15.62
CA ARG A 64 2.26 -21.03 -16.32
C ARG A 64 3.59 -21.54 -16.89
N ILE A 65 4.45 -20.65 -17.39
CA ILE A 65 5.75 -21.01 -17.97
C ILE A 65 6.74 -21.39 -16.87
N ILE A 66 6.89 -20.53 -15.85
CA ILE A 66 7.96 -20.69 -14.87
C ILE A 66 7.63 -21.69 -13.76
N GLY A 67 6.35 -21.90 -13.46
CA GLY A 67 5.90 -22.80 -12.40
C GLY A 67 6.09 -22.23 -10.98
N PRO A 68 5.63 -23.00 -9.94
CA PRO A 68 5.58 -22.51 -8.57
C PRO A 68 6.97 -22.28 -7.94
N ASP A 69 7.95 -23.14 -8.19
CA ASP A 69 9.30 -23.00 -7.60
C ASP A 69 9.98 -21.70 -8.02
N LYS A 70 9.99 -21.41 -9.33
CA LYS A 70 10.59 -20.19 -9.86
C LYS A 70 9.80 -18.94 -9.44
N LEU A 71 8.45 -19.03 -9.39
CA LEU A 71 7.62 -17.97 -8.84
C LEU A 71 7.95 -17.69 -7.37
N GLY A 72 8.22 -18.73 -6.60
CA GLY A 72 8.67 -18.62 -5.20
C GLY A 72 9.98 -17.85 -5.06
N LEU A 73 10.99 -18.22 -5.85
CA LEU A 73 12.29 -17.53 -5.88
C LEU A 73 12.14 -16.04 -6.23
N LEU A 74 11.30 -15.73 -7.23
CA LEU A 74 11.03 -14.33 -7.63
C LEU A 74 10.40 -13.53 -6.48
N ASN A 75 9.34 -14.06 -5.85
CA ASN A 75 8.65 -13.37 -4.77
C ASN A 75 9.52 -13.25 -3.51
N PHE A 76 10.30 -14.27 -3.17
CA PHE A 76 11.26 -14.21 -2.08
C PHE A 76 12.31 -13.12 -2.31
N SER A 77 12.90 -13.08 -3.52
CA SER A 77 13.87 -12.04 -3.88
C SER A 77 13.25 -10.63 -3.80
N GLN A 78 12.00 -10.46 -4.25
CA GLN A 78 11.27 -9.19 -4.13
C GLN A 78 11.04 -8.81 -2.67
N ALA A 79 10.59 -9.76 -1.82
CA ALA A 79 10.39 -9.52 -0.40
C ALA A 79 11.72 -9.14 0.31
N TYR A 80 12.82 -9.80 -0.03
CA TYR A 80 14.15 -9.46 0.46
C TYR A 80 14.55 -8.02 0.09
N VAL A 81 14.41 -7.65 -1.18
CA VAL A 81 14.79 -6.32 -1.68
C VAL A 81 13.85 -5.21 -1.19
N THR A 82 12.61 -5.52 -0.82
CA THR A 82 11.66 -4.55 -0.26
C THR A 82 12.22 -3.86 0.99
N TYR A 83 12.96 -4.56 1.84
CA TYR A 83 13.58 -3.96 3.03
C TYR A 83 14.65 -2.92 2.69
N PHE A 84 15.40 -3.12 1.61
CA PHE A 84 16.36 -2.11 1.13
C PHE A 84 15.65 -0.90 0.54
N SER A 85 14.59 -1.11 -0.24
CA SER A 85 13.75 -0.02 -0.75
C SER A 85 13.13 0.81 0.37
N LEU A 86 12.70 0.15 1.45
CA LEU A 86 12.20 0.80 2.66
C LEU A 86 13.29 1.66 3.34
N LEU A 87 14.50 1.10 3.50
CA LEU A 87 15.64 1.83 4.06
C LEU A 87 15.98 3.07 3.22
N ILE A 88 16.03 2.93 1.90
CA ILE A 88 16.32 4.03 0.96
C ILE A 88 15.27 5.13 1.05
N ASN A 89 13.99 4.77 1.12
CA ASN A 89 12.90 5.75 1.22
C ASN A 89 12.89 6.50 2.55
N TYR A 90 13.30 5.89 3.65
CA TYR A 90 13.44 6.49 4.99
C TYR A 90 12.25 7.38 5.44
N GLY A 91 11.11 7.32 4.78
CA GLY A 91 9.99 8.24 5.01
C GLY A 91 10.12 9.61 4.32
N PHE A 92 11.22 9.84 3.58
CA PHE A 92 11.48 11.11 2.88
C PHE A 92 10.34 11.52 1.96
N ASP A 93 9.75 10.58 1.21
CA ASP A 93 8.69 10.88 0.26
C ASP A 93 7.49 11.53 0.93
N MET A 94 7.03 10.97 2.05
CA MET A 94 5.87 11.51 2.79
C MET A 94 6.18 12.87 3.44
N ALA A 95 7.38 13.00 4.03
CA ALA A 95 7.81 14.24 4.66
C ALA A 95 7.97 15.37 3.63
N ALA A 96 8.62 15.08 2.49
CA ALA A 96 8.83 16.06 1.43
C ALA A 96 7.53 16.54 0.81
N VAL A 97 6.57 15.62 0.54
CA VAL A 97 5.23 16.00 0.05
C VAL A 97 4.60 17.04 0.98
N ARG A 98 4.62 16.79 2.28
CA ARG A 98 4.02 17.68 3.28
C ARG A 98 4.66 19.08 3.31
N VAL A 99 6.00 19.13 3.31
CA VAL A 99 6.74 20.41 3.44
C VAL A 99 6.63 21.23 2.15
N ILE A 100 6.77 20.59 0.99
CA ILE A 100 6.68 21.29 -0.32
C ILE A 100 5.25 21.74 -0.59
N ALA A 101 4.24 20.92 -0.25
CA ALA A 101 2.83 21.30 -0.44
C ALA A 101 2.44 22.56 0.33
N ALA A 102 3.07 22.84 1.46
CA ALA A 102 2.86 24.05 2.25
C ALA A 102 3.55 25.30 1.62
N ASN A 103 4.54 25.13 0.75
CA ASN A 103 5.37 26.23 0.20
C ASN A 103 5.62 26.02 -1.31
N ARG A 104 4.59 25.74 -2.10
CA ARG A 104 4.70 25.36 -3.53
C ARG A 104 5.30 26.44 -4.42
N ASP A 105 5.06 27.68 -4.08
CA ASP A 105 5.50 28.84 -4.88
C ASP A 105 6.99 29.17 -4.62
N ASP A 106 7.57 28.63 -3.54
CA ASP A 106 8.99 28.82 -3.24
C ASP A 106 9.85 27.74 -3.95
N THR A 107 10.32 28.09 -5.13
CA THR A 107 11.18 27.21 -5.95
C THR A 107 12.54 26.94 -5.29
N GLU A 108 13.05 27.88 -4.47
CA GLU A 108 14.34 27.72 -3.81
C GLU A 108 14.23 26.72 -2.65
N ALA A 109 13.22 26.89 -1.78
CA ALA A 109 12.93 25.93 -0.72
C ALA A 109 12.65 24.53 -1.29
N THR A 110 11.84 24.44 -2.35
CA THR A 110 11.56 23.18 -3.06
C THR A 110 12.84 22.53 -3.59
N SER A 111 13.74 23.29 -4.20
CA SER A 111 15.02 22.81 -4.73
C SER A 111 15.94 22.31 -3.61
N ARG A 112 15.96 22.98 -2.47
CA ARG A 112 16.74 22.57 -1.30
C ARG A 112 16.23 21.24 -0.73
N ILE A 113 14.91 21.13 -0.51
CA ILE A 113 14.28 19.88 -0.01
C ILE A 113 14.51 18.74 -1.00
N PHE A 114 14.33 19.00 -2.30
CA PHE A 114 14.60 18.01 -3.34
C PHE A 114 16.04 17.50 -3.26
N SER A 115 17.00 18.38 -3.13
CA SER A 115 18.44 18.05 -3.04
C SER A 115 18.74 17.22 -1.81
N GLN A 116 18.17 17.58 -0.64
CA GLN A 116 18.33 16.83 0.61
C GLN A 116 17.76 15.42 0.50
N VAL A 117 16.56 15.27 -0.07
CA VAL A 117 15.91 13.96 -0.26
C VAL A 117 16.71 13.08 -1.22
N MET A 118 17.12 13.60 -2.36
CA MET A 118 17.87 12.85 -3.36
C MET A 118 19.25 12.42 -2.82
N ALA A 119 19.96 13.32 -2.14
CA ALA A 119 21.24 12.99 -1.51
C ALA A 119 21.09 12.00 -0.36
N GLY A 120 20.05 12.14 0.47
CA GLY A 120 19.72 11.18 1.54
C GLY A 120 19.43 9.78 0.99
N LYS A 121 18.59 9.67 -0.05
CA LYS A 121 18.31 8.40 -0.73
C LYS A 121 19.56 7.78 -1.36
N ALA A 122 20.42 8.58 -2.00
CA ALA A 122 21.68 8.10 -2.59
C ALA A 122 22.64 7.56 -1.53
N LEU A 123 22.76 8.24 -0.38
CA LEU A 123 23.56 7.77 0.75
C LEU A 123 23.05 6.43 1.30
N LEU A 124 21.73 6.32 1.51
CA LEU A 124 21.12 5.08 2.01
C LEU A 124 21.18 3.96 0.97
N TRP A 125 21.13 4.28 -0.31
CA TRP A 125 21.36 3.30 -1.38
C TRP A 125 22.80 2.78 -1.34
N ALA A 126 23.81 3.64 -1.19
CA ALA A 126 25.20 3.21 -1.04
C ALA A 126 25.38 2.28 0.17
N LEU A 127 24.78 2.63 1.32
CA LEU A 127 24.75 1.75 2.49
C LEU A 127 24.02 0.42 2.18
N SER A 128 22.90 0.48 1.48
CA SER A 128 22.12 -0.70 1.07
C SER A 128 22.92 -1.63 0.16
N VAL A 129 23.75 -1.10 -0.75
CA VAL A 129 24.65 -1.90 -1.61
C VAL A 129 25.63 -2.68 -0.76
N VAL A 130 26.25 -2.04 0.24
CA VAL A 130 27.22 -2.71 1.14
C VAL A 130 26.52 -3.83 1.93
N VAL A 131 25.39 -3.51 2.59
CA VAL A 131 24.63 -4.49 3.39
C VAL A 131 24.11 -5.63 2.51
N PHE A 132 23.55 -5.32 1.34
CA PHE A 132 23.08 -6.32 0.38
C PHE A 132 24.22 -7.28 -0.03
N THR A 133 25.39 -6.74 -0.36
CA THR A 133 26.55 -7.54 -0.77
C THR A 133 27.02 -8.44 0.36
N VAL A 134 27.17 -7.91 1.56
CA VAL A 134 27.59 -8.69 2.73
C VAL A 134 26.59 -9.81 3.03
N VAL A 135 25.30 -9.51 3.15
CA VAL A 135 24.25 -10.48 3.48
C VAL A 135 24.15 -11.56 2.40
N THR A 136 24.13 -11.16 1.13
CA THR A 136 23.95 -12.10 0.00
C THR A 136 25.16 -13.02 -0.16
N LEU A 137 26.37 -12.52 0.03
CA LEU A 137 27.57 -13.35 -0.11
C LEU A 137 27.87 -14.22 1.12
N SER A 138 27.42 -13.81 2.31
CA SER A 138 27.61 -14.56 3.56
C SER A 138 26.63 -15.73 3.71
N ASN A 139 25.50 -15.72 3.01
CA ASN A 139 24.51 -16.78 3.10
C ASN A 139 24.55 -17.67 1.85
N PRO A 140 24.82 -18.99 1.99
CA PRO A 140 24.91 -19.91 0.84
C PRO A 140 23.62 -19.97 0.01
N GLU A 141 22.44 -19.87 0.62
CA GLU A 141 21.16 -19.92 -0.08
C GLU A 141 20.97 -18.69 -0.98
N PHE A 142 21.31 -17.50 -0.50
CA PHE A 142 21.27 -16.28 -1.31
C PHE A 142 22.32 -16.29 -2.40
N LYS A 143 23.52 -16.82 -2.12
CA LYS A 143 24.61 -16.93 -3.08
C LYS A 143 24.24 -17.85 -4.25
N GLY A 144 23.45 -18.92 -4.01
CA GLY A 144 22.98 -19.83 -5.06
C GLY A 144 22.09 -19.15 -6.13
N HIS A 145 21.46 -18.03 -5.78
CA HIS A 145 20.57 -17.26 -6.67
C HIS A 145 21.03 -15.81 -6.85
N LEU A 146 22.35 -15.57 -6.80
CA LEU A 146 22.96 -14.24 -6.82
C LEU A 146 22.47 -13.38 -8.00
N GLY A 147 22.43 -13.96 -9.22
CA GLY A 147 21.96 -13.24 -10.41
C GLY A 147 20.53 -12.72 -10.27
N LEU A 148 19.64 -13.53 -9.70
CA LEU A 148 18.25 -13.12 -9.42
C LEU A 148 18.20 -11.96 -8.41
N HIS A 149 18.94 -12.07 -7.30
CA HIS A 149 18.96 -11.06 -6.26
C HIS A 149 19.53 -9.73 -6.76
N ILE A 150 20.59 -9.76 -7.58
CA ILE A 150 21.14 -8.55 -8.23
C ILE A 150 20.10 -7.92 -9.17
N CYS A 151 19.47 -8.70 -10.07
CA CYS A 151 18.45 -8.21 -10.99
C CYS A 151 17.26 -7.56 -10.24
N THR A 152 16.89 -8.14 -9.08
CA THR A 152 15.84 -7.59 -8.23
C THR A 152 16.30 -6.32 -7.52
N PHE A 153 17.55 -6.30 -7.00
CA PHE A 153 18.11 -5.16 -6.25
C PHE A 153 18.26 -3.90 -7.13
N LEU A 154 18.38 -4.03 -8.44
CA LEU A 154 18.39 -2.89 -9.36
C LEU A 154 17.16 -2.00 -9.22
N VAL A 155 16.01 -2.50 -8.74
CA VAL A 155 14.81 -1.68 -8.47
C VAL A 155 15.10 -0.56 -7.47
N CYS A 156 16.06 -0.76 -6.57
CA CYS A 156 16.49 0.27 -5.61
C CYS A 156 17.05 1.52 -6.29
N ILE A 157 17.69 1.38 -7.47
CA ILE A 157 18.12 2.53 -8.28
C ILE A 157 16.92 3.33 -8.75
N GLY A 158 15.87 2.63 -9.23
CA GLY A 158 14.60 3.27 -9.59
C GLY A 158 13.93 3.98 -8.41
N THR A 159 14.05 3.41 -7.20
CA THR A 159 13.54 4.02 -5.96
C THR A 159 14.27 5.33 -5.62
N VAL A 160 15.59 5.37 -5.78
CA VAL A 160 16.39 6.61 -5.59
C VAL A 160 15.98 7.68 -6.59
N LEU A 161 15.90 7.31 -7.87
CA LEU A 161 15.63 8.24 -8.97
C LEU A 161 14.17 8.69 -9.06
N SER A 162 13.23 8.01 -8.39
CA SER A 162 11.80 8.28 -8.48
C SER A 162 11.41 9.61 -7.83
N PRO A 163 10.92 10.61 -8.60
CA PRO A 163 10.47 11.90 -8.09
C PRO A 163 8.95 11.96 -7.90
N PHE A 164 8.24 10.83 -7.78
CA PHE A 164 6.78 10.80 -7.74
C PHE A 164 6.20 11.60 -6.58
N TRP A 165 6.91 11.65 -5.44
CA TRP A 165 6.57 12.49 -4.31
C TRP A 165 6.57 14.00 -4.65
N LEU A 166 7.48 14.45 -5.53
CA LEU A 166 7.50 15.85 -5.97
C LEU A 166 6.28 16.19 -6.83
N TYR A 167 5.89 15.31 -7.76
CA TYR A 167 4.65 15.49 -8.52
C TYR A 167 3.40 15.48 -7.62
N GLN A 168 3.38 14.66 -6.58
CA GLN A 168 2.29 14.65 -5.58
C GLN A 168 2.25 15.97 -4.82
N ALA A 169 3.39 16.48 -4.35
CA ALA A 169 3.47 17.76 -3.67
C ALA A 169 3.00 18.94 -4.53
N MET A 170 3.27 18.87 -5.84
CA MET A 170 2.87 19.88 -6.83
C MET A 170 1.45 19.61 -7.40
N GLU A 171 0.69 18.66 -6.87
CA GLU A 171 -0.66 18.27 -7.33
C GLU A 171 -0.74 17.82 -8.80
N ASP A 172 0.37 17.39 -9.39
CA ASP A 172 0.43 16.89 -10.77
C ASP A 172 0.19 15.37 -10.81
N LEU A 173 -0.93 14.93 -10.23
CA LEU A 173 -1.28 13.51 -10.08
C LEU A 173 -1.50 12.79 -11.42
N GLY A 174 -1.90 13.53 -12.46
CA GLY A 174 -2.07 12.97 -13.80
C GLY A 174 -0.76 12.40 -14.36
N ARG A 175 0.37 13.07 -14.12
CA ARG A 175 1.69 12.54 -14.51
C ARG A 175 2.11 11.34 -13.69
N VAL A 176 1.84 11.33 -12.40
CA VAL A 176 2.11 10.14 -11.55
C VAL A 176 1.38 8.93 -12.13
N ALA A 177 0.09 9.09 -12.48
CA ALA A 177 -0.70 8.02 -13.09
C ALA A 177 -0.13 7.57 -14.44
N MET A 178 0.28 8.51 -15.29
CA MET A 178 0.89 8.23 -16.60
C MET A 178 2.22 7.46 -16.46
N PHE A 179 3.11 7.89 -15.55
CA PHE A 179 4.38 7.20 -15.33
C PHE A 179 4.18 5.82 -14.73
N ASN A 180 3.26 5.65 -13.77
CA ASN A 180 2.91 4.33 -13.24
C ASN A 180 2.37 3.38 -14.33
N LEU A 181 1.55 3.90 -15.24
CA LEU A 181 1.08 3.14 -16.40
C LEU A 181 2.23 2.76 -17.33
N ALA A 182 3.15 3.70 -17.60
CA ALA A 182 4.33 3.44 -18.45
C ALA A 182 5.22 2.33 -17.87
N VAL A 183 5.49 2.33 -16.54
CA VAL A 183 6.22 1.23 -15.88
C VAL A 183 5.55 -0.11 -16.15
N LYS A 184 4.22 -0.18 -15.98
CA LYS A 184 3.47 -1.43 -16.18
C LYS A 184 3.42 -1.89 -17.62
N LEU A 185 3.31 -0.96 -18.58
CA LEU A 185 3.35 -1.27 -20.01
C LEU A 185 4.71 -1.81 -20.43
N ILE A 186 5.80 -1.12 -20.07
CA ILE A 186 7.16 -1.56 -20.38
C ILE A 186 7.43 -2.92 -19.74
N PHE A 187 7.07 -3.09 -18.47
CA PHE A 187 7.16 -4.39 -17.78
C PHE A 187 6.40 -5.48 -18.52
N SER A 188 5.11 -5.26 -18.84
CA SER A 188 4.27 -6.25 -19.49
C SER A 188 4.80 -6.66 -20.86
N LEU A 189 5.23 -5.69 -21.68
CA LEU A 189 5.85 -5.96 -22.98
C LEU A 189 7.16 -6.71 -22.84
N SER A 190 8.02 -6.29 -21.93
CA SER A 190 9.31 -6.95 -21.68
C SER A 190 9.13 -8.41 -21.27
N VAL A 191 8.19 -8.68 -20.37
CA VAL A 191 7.91 -10.03 -19.88
C VAL A 191 7.38 -10.93 -20.99
N LEU A 192 6.45 -10.44 -21.81
CA LEU A 192 5.90 -11.21 -22.95
C LEU A 192 6.95 -11.50 -24.02
N LEU A 193 7.94 -10.63 -24.19
CA LEU A 193 9.00 -10.81 -25.16
C LEU A 193 10.13 -11.71 -24.67
N LEU A 194 10.51 -11.58 -23.39
CA LEU A 194 11.73 -12.19 -22.84
C LEU A 194 11.49 -13.54 -22.16
N ILE A 195 10.29 -13.81 -21.62
CA ILE A 195 10.02 -15.06 -20.90
C ILE A 195 9.33 -16.05 -21.85
N ARG A 196 10.08 -17.04 -22.32
CA ARG A 196 9.59 -18.09 -23.20
C ARG A 196 9.73 -19.49 -22.59
N LYS A 197 10.67 -19.69 -21.69
CA LYS A 197 10.96 -20.96 -21.00
C LYS A 197 11.12 -20.72 -19.49
N ALA A 198 11.08 -21.80 -18.71
CA ALA A 198 11.12 -21.70 -17.25
C ALA A 198 12.40 -21.04 -16.71
N ASP A 199 13.53 -21.24 -17.39
CA ASP A 199 14.82 -20.67 -16.96
C ASP A 199 14.94 -19.17 -17.21
N ASP A 200 14.04 -18.59 -18.01
CA ASP A 200 13.99 -17.15 -18.25
C ASP A 200 13.36 -16.36 -17.07
N TYR A 201 13.02 -17.04 -15.98
CA TYR A 201 12.30 -16.44 -14.83
C TYR A 201 13.02 -15.20 -14.26
N VAL A 202 14.34 -15.14 -14.27
CA VAL A 202 15.15 -14.01 -13.77
C VAL A 202 14.79 -12.71 -14.50
N TYR A 203 14.46 -12.79 -15.79
CA TYR A 203 14.08 -11.63 -16.60
C TYR A 203 12.80 -10.95 -16.10
N GLN A 204 11.94 -11.62 -15.33
CA GLN A 204 10.78 -10.98 -14.74
C GLN A 204 11.19 -9.87 -13.76
N ASN A 205 12.07 -10.15 -12.80
CA ASN A 205 12.53 -9.15 -11.84
C ASN A 205 13.44 -8.12 -12.49
N LEU A 206 14.23 -8.52 -13.48
CA LEU A 206 15.02 -7.59 -14.30
C LEU A 206 14.09 -6.61 -15.04
N ALA A 207 13.01 -7.09 -15.67
CA ALA A 207 12.04 -6.26 -16.37
C ALA A 207 11.35 -5.26 -15.44
N ILE A 208 10.99 -5.67 -14.21
CA ILE A 208 10.47 -4.74 -13.18
C ILE A 208 11.48 -3.63 -12.89
N SER A 209 12.73 -4.01 -12.60
CA SER A 209 13.80 -3.09 -12.23
C SER A 209 14.12 -2.11 -13.36
N VAL A 210 14.31 -2.61 -14.57
CA VAL A 210 14.63 -1.79 -15.75
C VAL A 210 13.47 -0.84 -16.09
N SER A 211 12.22 -1.32 -16.07
CA SER A 211 11.05 -0.49 -16.32
C SER A 211 10.96 0.66 -15.30
N GLN A 212 11.18 0.34 -14.01
CA GLN A 212 11.17 1.34 -12.95
C GLN A 212 12.29 2.37 -13.13
N ILE A 213 13.51 1.94 -13.45
CA ILE A 213 14.66 2.84 -13.68
C ILE A 213 14.39 3.76 -14.88
N LEU A 214 14.02 3.20 -16.03
CA LEU A 214 13.77 3.97 -17.25
C LEU A 214 12.72 5.05 -17.03
N VAL A 215 11.59 4.69 -16.45
CA VAL A 215 10.51 5.65 -16.22
C VAL A 215 10.89 6.65 -15.14
N SER A 216 11.62 6.24 -14.08
CA SER A 216 12.09 7.17 -13.05
C SER A 216 13.08 8.19 -13.59
N VAL A 217 14.00 7.80 -14.49
CA VAL A 217 14.92 8.72 -15.16
C VAL A 217 14.13 9.76 -15.99
N VAL A 218 13.17 9.32 -16.79
CA VAL A 218 12.33 10.23 -17.59
C VAL A 218 11.51 11.15 -16.68
N ALA A 219 10.88 10.60 -15.64
CA ALA A 219 10.11 11.37 -14.68
C ALA A 219 10.97 12.41 -13.96
N LEU A 220 12.19 12.03 -13.58
CA LEU A 220 13.15 12.92 -12.93
C LEU A 220 13.57 14.07 -13.86
N TYR A 221 13.93 13.76 -15.11
CA TYR A 221 14.26 14.77 -16.11
C TYR A 221 13.12 15.77 -16.32
N VAL A 222 11.90 15.26 -16.50
CA VAL A 222 10.70 16.10 -16.67
C VAL A 222 10.43 16.94 -15.42
N ALA A 223 10.57 16.36 -14.21
CA ALA A 223 10.37 17.07 -12.94
C ALA A 223 11.34 18.26 -12.80
N VAL A 224 12.64 18.01 -13.00
CA VAL A 224 13.69 19.04 -12.88
C VAL A 224 13.43 20.20 -13.87
N ARG A 225 13.07 19.90 -15.12
CA ARG A 225 12.78 20.93 -16.13
C ARG A 225 11.49 21.69 -15.82
N ARG A 226 10.43 20.98 -15.46
CA ARG A 226 9.10 21.57 -15.26
C ARG A 226 9.01 22.44 -14.01
N PHE A 227 9.53 21.95 -12.90
CA PHE A 227 9.48 22.64 -11.61
C PHE A 227 10.71 23.54 -11.40
N LYS A 228 11.57 23.68 -12.42
CA LYS A 228 12.78 24.54 -12.41
C LYS A 228 13.71 24.24 -11.22
N ILE A 229 13.82 22.95 -10.86
CA ILE A 229 14.62 22.51 -9.73
C ILE A 229 16.10 22.76 -9.99
N LYS A 230 16.77 23.40 -9.05
CA LYS A 230 18.22 23.59 -9.03
C LYS A 230 18.81 22.66 -7.97
N PHE A 231 19.51 21.62 -8.42
CA PHE A 231 20.19 20.71 -7.50
C PHE A 231 21.41 21.40 -6.88
N SER A 232 21.50 21.34 -5.55
CA SER A 232 22.66 21.78 -4.77
C SER A 232 23.04 20.70 -3.77
N TRP A 233 24.32 20.37 -3.66
CA TRP A 233 24.76 19.36 -2.68
C TRP A 233 24.45 19.86 -1.26
N PRO A 234 23.64 19.14 -0.47
CA PRO A 234 23.36 19.53 0.89
C PRO A 234 24.60 19.34 1.77
N THR A 235 24.74 20.20 2.77
CA THR A 235 25.79 20.07 3.77
C THR A 235 25.53 18.92 4.74
N GLY A 236 26.57 18.41 5.39
CA GLY A 236 26.42 17.33 6.39
C GLY A 236 25.41 17.65 7.52
N PRO A 237 25.44 18.87 8.10
CA PRO A 237 24.44 19.29 9.08
C PRO A 237 23.00 19.30 8.55
N GLU A 238 22.78 19.75 7.32
CA GLU A 238 21.44 19.76 6.69
C GLU A 238 20.90 18.33 6.53
N LEU A 239 21.71 17.40 6.02
CA LEU A 239 21.33 16.00 5.92
C LEU A 239 21.02 15.39 7.29
N ARG A 240 21.87 15.66 8.28
CA ARG A 240 21.64 15.16 9.66
C ARG A 240 20.31 15.67 10.22
N THR A 241 20.00 16.94 10.00
CA THR A 241 18.72 17.54 10.43
C THR A 241 17.57 16.83 9.73
N ARG A 242 17.65 16.62 8.42
CA ARG A 242 16.63 15.92 7.63
C ARG A 242 16.37 14.50 8.15
N PHE A 243 17.42 13.71 8.39
CA PHE A 243 17.31 12.38 8.97
C PHE A 243 16.65 12.40 10.35
N LYS A 244 16.98 13.39 11.18
CA LYS A 244 16.41 13.55 12.53
C LYS A 244 14.92 13.90 12.47
N GLU A 245 14.50 14.76 11.56
CA GLU A 245 13.10 15.15 11.38
C GLU A 245 12.25 13.98 10.87
N ASP A 246 12.75 13.20 9.90
CA ASP A 246 11.99 12.16 9.24
C ASP A 246 12.04 10.80 9.94
N ARG A 247 12.83 10.65 11.02
CA ARG A 247 13.02 9.37 11.74
C ARG A 247 11.71 8.74 12.21
N THR A 248 10.75 9.54 12.65
CA THR A 248 9.45 9.04 13.14
C THR A 248 8.66 8.39 12.00
N LEU A 249 8.67 8.99 10.81
CA LEU A 249 8.06 8.43 9.61
C LEU A 249 8.78 7.15 9.17
N PHE A 250 10.10 7.11 9.28
CA PHE A 250 10.88 5.90 9.02
C PHE A 250 10.45 4.75 9.91
N PHE A 251 10.44 4.92 11.23
CA PHE A 251 10.04 3.85 12.15
C PHE A 251 8.59 3.41 11.93
N SER A 252 7.69 4.34 11.63
CA SER A 252 6.31 3.99 11.26
C SER A 252 6.26 3.15 9.99
N SER A 253 7.01 3.53 8.96
CA SER A 253 7.10 2.78 7.70
C SER A 253 7.73 1.40 7.90
N VAL A 254 8.75 1.28 8.76
CA VAL A 254 9.35 -0.01 9.13
C VAL A 254 8.30 -0.93 9.76
N MET A 255 7.51 -0.45 10.72
CA MET A 255 6.47 -1.25 11.37
C MET A 255 5.42 -1.74 10.36
N ILE A 256 4.96 -0.86 9.47
CA ILE A 256 3.98 -1.21 8.43
C ILE A 256 4.58 -2.23 7.45
N THR A 257 5.82 -2.03 7.00
CA THR A 257 6.44 -2.94 6.02
C THR A 257 6.75 -4.31 6.63
N ILE A 258 7.22 -4.36 7.88
CA ILE A 258 7.41 -5.63 8.60
C ILE A 258 6.08 -6.38 8.67
N TYR A 259 5.01 -5.71 9.03
CA TYR A 259 3.69 -6.29 9.08
C TYR A 259 3.21 -6.81 7.72
N ALA A 260 3.31 -5.99 6.66
CA ALA A 260 2.77 -6.31 5.34
C ALA A 260 3.61 -7.33 4.54
N SER A 261 4.95 -7.31 4.70
CA SER A 261 5.86 -8.07 3.82
C SER A 261 6.54 -9.26 4.48
N SER A 262 6.42 -9.41 5.81
CA SER A 262 7.14 -10.47 6.54
C SER A 262 6.70 -11.87 6.16
N ASN A 263 5.43 -12.08 5.84
CA ASN A 263 4.90 -13.41 5.57
C ASN A 263 5.67 -14.12 4.46
N VAL A 264 5.89 -13.45 3.31
CA VAL A 264 6.62 -13.99 2.16
C VAL A 264 8.10 -14.19 2.50
N PHE A 265 8.70 -13.23 3.19
CA PHE A 265 10.11 -13.27 3.55
C PHE A 265 10.41 -14.40 4.57
N ILE A 266 9.63 -14.49 5.65
CA ILE A 266 9.80 -15.55 6.66
C ILE A 266 9.51 -16.93 6.06
N LEU A 267 8.49 -17.03 5.20
CA LEU A 267 8.17 -18.27 4.51
C LEU A 267 9.35 -18.72 3.62
N GLY A 268 9.99 -17.79 2.92
CA GLY A 268 11.13 -18.09 2.09
C GLY A 268 12.39 -18.46 2.86
N LEU A 269 12.59 -17.88 4.07
CA LEU A 269 13.71 -18.25 4.95
C LEU A 269 13.54 -19.62 5.63
N LEU A 270 12.30 -20.04 5.88
CA LEU A 270 12.01 -21.25 6.67
C LEU A 270 11.59 -22.45 5.82
N THR A 271 11.31 -22.25 4.52
CA THR A 271 10.76 -23.31 3.67
C THR A 271 11.34 -23.25 2.25
N ILE A 272 10.96 -24.24 1.43
CA ILE A 272 11.39 -24.33 0.02
C ILE A 272 10.68 -23.32 -0.88
N PRO A 273 11.26 -22.91 -2.00
CA PRO A 273 10.70 -21.92 -2.94
C PRO A 273 9.27 -22.28 -3.42
N TYR A 274 8.97 -23.56 -3.62
CA TYR A 274 7.64 -24.04 -3.97
C TYR A 274 6.54 -23.46 -3.05
N ASN A 275 6.76 -23.51 -1.74
CA ASN A 275 5.80 -23.02 -0.75
C ASN A 275 5.55 -21.51 -0.90
N VAL A 276 6.59 -20.74 -1.16
CA VAL A 276 6.49 -19.29 -1.41
C VAL A 276 5.69 -19.02 -2.67
N GLY A 277 5.93 -19.79 -3.74
CA GLY A 277 5.20 -19.65 -5.01
C GLY A 277 3.73 -19.97 -4.90
N ILE A 278 3.37 -21.04 -4.19
CA ILE A 278 1.99 -21.43 -3.91
C ILE A 278 1.29 -20.37 -3.05
N TYR A 279 1.96 -19.88 -2.00
CA TYR A 279 1.43 -18.82 -1.15
C TYR A 279 1.18 -17.53 -1.95
N ALA A 280 2.16 -17.09 -2.73
CA ALA A 280 2.05 -15.88 -3.55
C ALA A 280 0.94 -15.97 -4.61
N ALA A 281 0.77 -17.13 -5.23
CA ALA A 281 -0.33 -17.36 -6.18
C ALA A 281 -1.70 -17.33 -5.50
N GLY A 282 -1.83 -17.94 -4.31
CA GLY A 282 -3.08 -18.01 -3.57
C GLY A 282 -3.52 -16.66 -3.00
N THR A 283 -2.59 -15.83 -2.53
CA THR A 283 -2.90 -14.50 -1.98
C THR A 283 -3.12 -13.43 -3.05
N ARG A 284 -2.71 -13.68 -4.31
CA ARG A 284 -2.77 -12.66 -5.38
C ARG A 284 -4.18 -12.18 -5.70
N LEU A 285 -5.15 -13.10 -5.78
CA LEU A 285 -6.55 -12.75 -6.08
C LEU A 285 -7.19 -12.00 -4.93
N GLU A 286 -6.87 -12.39 -3.71
CA GLU A 286 -7.33 -11.71 -2.50
C GLU A 286 -6.78 -10.27 -2.47
N GLY A 287 -5.47 -10.06 -2.67
CA GLY A 287 -4.87 -8.72 -2.71
C GLY A 287 -5.43 -7.83 -3.81
N MET A 288 -5.86 -8.39 -4.97
CA MET A 288 -6.60 -7.64 -5.99
C MET A 288 -7.97 -7.20 -5.46
N ALA A 289 -8.72 -8.10 -4.83
CA ALA A 289 -10.03 -7.78 -4.26
C ALA A 289 -9.92 -6.72 -3.16
N GLU A 290 -8.92 -6.84 -2.27
CA GLU A 290 -8.62 -5.85 -1.23
C GLU A 290 -8.30 -4.48 -1.83
N SER A 291 -7.50 -4.42 -2.91
CA SER A 291 -7.16 -3.16 -3.58
C SER A 291 -8.39 -2.45 -4.15
N PHE A 292 -9.35 -3.19 -4.74
CA PHE A 292 -10.59 -2.62 -5.25
C PHE A 292 -11.48 -2.09 -4.12
N VAL A 293 -11.62 -2.87 -3.06
CA VAL A 293 -12.40 -2.51 -1.88
C VAL A 293 -11.79 -1.30 -1.17
N GLY A 294 -10.46 -1.33 -0.96
CA GLY A 294 -9.72 -0.24 -0.34
C GLY A 294 -9.87 1.07 -1.10
N LEU A 295 -9.84 1.02 -2.44
CA LEU A 295 -10.08 2.20 -3.27
C LEU A 295 -11.47 2.80 -3.02
N ALA A 296 -12.51 1.98 -3.03
CA ALA A 296 -13.88 2.43 -2.81
C ALA A 296 -14.08 2.99 -1.40
N LEU A 297 -13.57 2.29 -0.38
CA LEU A 297 -13.70 2.71 1.02
C LEU A 297 -12.90 3.99 1.31
N ASN A 298 -11.65 4.07 0.88
CA ASN A 298 -10.78 5.17 1.24
C ASN A 298 -11.09 6.45 0.42
N GLN A 299 -11.44 6.32 -0.85
CA GLN A 299 -11.68 7.50 -1.69
C GLN A 299 -13.11 8.02 -1.63
N ALA A 300 -14.11 7.14 -1.56
CA ALA A 300 -15.51 7.55 -1.58
C ALA A 300 -16.12 7.67 -0.18
N PHE A 301 -15.80 6.72 0.71
CA PHE A 301 -16.48 6.62 2.00
C PHE A 301 -15.80 7.41 3.12
N PHE A 302 -14.46 7.43 3.18
CA PHE A 302 -13.72 8.13 4.22
C PHE A 302 -14.08 9.63 4.35
N PRO A 303 -14.18 10.43 3.26
CA PRO A 303 -14.56 11.85 3.37
C PRO A 303 -15.95 12.06 3.94
N ILE A 304 -16.90 11.18 3.60
CA ILE A 304 -18.28 11.26 4.06
C ILE A 304 -18.35 11.03 5.58
N VAL A 305 -17.61 10.03 6.07
CA VAL A 305 -17.54 9.73 7.51
C VAL A 305 -16.83 10.86 8.27
N ALA A 306 -15.70 11.35 7.73
CA ALA A 306 -14.97 12.47 8.33
C ALA A 306 -15.82 13.73 8.42
N GLN A 307 -16.61 14.06 7.38
CA GLN A 307 -17.55 15.16 7.39
C GLN A 307 -18.65 14.97 8.46
N ALA A 308 -19.19 13.75 8.61
CA ALA A 308 -20.18 13.44 9.63
C ALA A 308 -19.62 13.62 11.05
N PHE A 309 -18.36 13.20 11.30
CA PHE A 309 -17.67 13.47 12.57
C PHE A 309 -17.37 14.97 12.77
N GLY A 310 -17.10 15.72 11.71
CA GLY A 310 -16.94 17.18 11.75
C GLY A 310 -18.22 17.91 12.17
N GLN A 311 -19.41 17.36 11.90
CA GLN A 311 -20.71 17.88 12.36
C GLN A 311 -21.03 17.53 13.82
N GLY A 312 -20.39 16.49 14.36
CA GLY A 312 -20.52 16.06 15.74
C GLY A 312 -20.28 14.57 15.96
N ARG A 313 -19.81 14.24 17.15
CA ARG A 313 -19.43 12.85 17.53
C ARG A 313 -20.59 11.85 17.28
N GLU A 314 -21.81 12.19 17.71
CA GLU A 314 -22.95 11.28 17.54
C GLU A 314 -23.38 11.12 16.08
N GLN A 315 -23.25 12.16 15.25
CA GLN A 315 -23.55 12.08 13.82
C GLN A 315 -22.54 11.16 13.11
N GLY A 316 -21.25 11.29 13.44
CA GLY A 316 -20.21 10.39 12.94
C GLY A 316 -20.44 8.94 13.36
N LEU A 317 -20.72 8.69 14.64
CA LEU A 317 -21.03 7.34 15.14
C LEU A 317 -22.31 6.77 14.51
N ARG A 318 -23.34 7.58 14.29
CA ARG A 318 -24.54 7.15 13.57
C ARG A 318 -24.21 6.73 12.14
N MET A 319 -23.36 7.49 11.45
CA MET A 319 -22.92 7.13 10.10
C MET A 319 -22.18 5.80 10.08
N VAL A 320 -21.24 5.58 11.01
CA VAL A 320 -20.53 4.30 11.15
C VAL A 320 -21.50 3.15 11.42
N ARG A 321 -22.42 3.32 12.36
CA ARG A 321 -23.42 2.30 12.75
C ARG A 321 -24.35 1.93 11.58
N THR A 322 -24.85 2.91 10.84
CA THR A 322 -25.72 2.65 9.67
C THR A 322 -24.99 2.01 8.51
N THR A 323 -23.67 2.25 8.38
CA THR A 323 -22.84 1.67 7.31
C THR A 323 -22.33 0.28 7.65
N PHE A 324 -22.25 -0.08 8.94
CA PHE A 324 -21.67 -1.35 9.36
C PHE A 324 -22.30 -2.57 8.65
N PHE A 325 -23.61 -2.73 8.69
CA PHE A 325 -24.28 -3.90 8.09
C PHE A 325 -24.21 -3.93 6.55
N PRO A 326 -24.46 -2.82 5.81
CA PRO A 326 -24.25 -2.80 4.37
C PRO A 326 -22.81 -3.15 3.97
N LEU A 327 -21.82 -2.59 4.67
CA LEU A 327 -20.42 -2.88 4.42
C LEU A 327 -20.08 -4.34 4.74
N PHE A 328 -20.52 -4.85 5.88
CA PHE A 328 -20.36 -6.25 6.24
C PHE A 328 -20.91 -7.18 5.16
N LEU A 329 -22.11 -6.89 4.64
CA LEU A 329 -22.75 -7.72 3.60
C LEU A 329 -21.93 -7.67 2.30
N VAL A 330 -21.51 -6.50 1.87
CA VAL A 330 -20.66 -6.36 0.67
C VAL A 330 -19.36 -7.12 0.83
N MET A 331 -18.66 -6.96 1.97
CA MET A 331 -17.42 -7.67 2.24
C MET A 331 -17.62 -9.18 2.36
N ALA A 332 -18.71 -9.62 2.96
CA ALA A 332 -19.08 -11.03 3.03
C ALA A 332 -19.35 -11.61 1.63
N CYS A 333 -20.03 -10.86 0.76
CA CYS A 333 -20.23 -11.27 -0.65
C CYS A 333 -18.91 -11.38 -1.41
N VAL A 334 -17.97 -10.42 -1.22
CA VAL A 334 -16.62 -10.48 -1.82
C VAL A 334 -15.86 -11.71 -1.31
N SER A 335 -15.85 -11.94 -0.01
CA SER A 335 -15.21 -13.10 0.62
C SER A 335 -15.82 -14.43 0.14
N ALA A 336 -17.14 -14.51 0.09
CA ALA A 336 -17.85 -15.68 -0.46
C ALA A 336 -17.55 -15.89 -1.95
N GLY A 337 -17.52 -14.83 -2.73
CA GLY A 337 -17.14 -14.87 -4.15
C GLY A 337 -15.73 -15.41 -4.34
N LEU A 338 -14.75 -14.93 -3.57
CA LEU A 338 -13.38 -15.45 -3.60
C LEU A 338 -13.32 -16.94 -3.19
N TRP A 339 -14.08 -17.33 -2.17
CA TRP A 339 -14.09 -18.71 -1.69
C TRP A 339 -14.73 -19.70 -2.68
N LEU A 340 -15.83 -19.28 -3.34
CA LEU A 340 -16.59 -20.13 -4.26
C LEU A 340 -15.98 -20.11 -5.68
N VAL A 341 -15.73 -18.93 -6.22
CA VAL A 341 -15.31 -18.72 -7.62
C VAL A 341 -13.78 -18.75 -7.76
N GLY A 342 -13.06 -18.29 -6.75
CA GLY A 342 -11.61 -18.18 -6.76
C GLY A 342 -10.85 -19.46 -7.13
N PRO A 343 -11.23 -20.65 -6.64
CA PRO A 343 -10.62 -21.93 -7.07
C PRO A 343 -10.63 -22.16 -8.57
N TYR A 344 -11.75 -21.85 -9.23
CA TYR A 344 -11.86 -21.95 -10.68
C TYR A 344 -10.96 -20.93 -11.39
N VAL A 345 -10.89 -19.70 -10.86
CA VAL A 345 -10.03 -18.64 -11.39
C VAL A 345 -8.55 -19.03 -11.26
N ILE A 346 -8.09 -19.56 -10.10
CA ILE A 346 -6.71 -20.05 -9.93
C ILE A 346 -6.40 -21.14 -10.96
N THR A 347 -7.24 -22.14 -11.08
CA THR A 347 -7.02 -23.25 -12.02
C THR A 347 -7.01 -22.75 -13.46
N LEU A 348 -7.93 -21.85 -13.81
CA LEU A 348 -8.01 -21.25 -15.15
C LEU A 348 -6.79 -20.38 -15.45
N LEU A 349 -6.32 -19.55 -14.51
CA LEU A 349 -5.22 -18.62 -14.76
C LEU A 349 -3.85 -19.28 -14.64
N TYR A 350 -3.62 -20.11 -13.62
CA TYR A 350 -2.29 -20.62 -13.26
C TYR A 350 -2.06 -22.09 -13.64
N GLY A 351 -3.16 -22.85 -13.86
CA GLY A 351 -3.09 -24.27 -14.23
C GLY A 351 -2.91 -25.23 -13.06
N ALA A 352 -2.88 -26.54 -13.37
CA ALA A 352 -2.88 -27.61 -12.37
C ALA A 352 -1.67 -27.61 -11.41
N LYS A 353 -0.50 -27.10 -11.85
CA LYS A 353 0.71 -26.99 -11.01
C LYS A 353 0.51 -26.15 -9.76
N PHE A 354 -0.51 -25.28 -9.75
CA PHE A 354 -0.86 -24.38 -8.65
C PHE A 354 -2.08 -24.84 -7.84
N ALA A 355 -2.45 -26.11 -7.90
CA ALA A 355 -3.59 -26.64 -7.15
C ALA A 355 -3.51 -26.34 -5.64
N GLY A 356 -2.32 -26.37 -5.05
CA GLY A 356 -2.09 -25.99 -3.64
C GLY A 356 -2.48 -24.54 -3.31
N ALA A 357 -2.45 -23.63 -4.29
CA ALA A 357 -2.84 -22.23 -4.10
C ALA A 357 -4.34 -22.06 -3.83
N VAL A 358 -5.18 -23.03 -4.22
CA VAL A 358 -6.62 -23.07 -3.90
C VAL A 358 -6.85 -23.13 -2.39
N THR A 359 -6.08 -23.96 -1.67
CA THR A 359 -6.16 -24.05 -0.21
C THR A 359 -5.80 -22.72 0.44
N ILE A 360 -4.72 -22.06 -0.04
CA ILE A 360 -4.33 -20.74 0.45
C ILE A 360 -5.43 -19.72 0.20
N LEU A 361 -5.95 -19.66 -1.04
CA LEU A 361 -7.03 -18.72 -1.38
C LEU A 361 -8.26 -18.90 -0.50
N ARG A 362 -8.69 -20.15 -0.24
CA ARG A 362 -9.84 -20.41 0.64
C ARG A 362 -9.64 -19.91 2.06
N ILE A 363 -8.42 -19.99 2.59
CA ILE A 363 -8.09 -19.47 3.93
C ILE A 363 -8.12 -17.94 3.90
N VAL A 364 -7.42 -17.32 2.95
CA VAL A 364 -7.30 -15.85 2.87
C VAL A 364 -8.56 -15.17 2.31
N ALA A 365 -9.50 -15.91 1.74
CA ALA A 365 -10.77 -15.38 1.26
C ALA A 365 -11.62 -14.69 2.35
N LEU A 366 -11.32 -14.94 3.63
CA LEU A 366 -11.93 -14.24 4.77
C LEU A 366 -11.38 -12.83 4.99
N LEU A 367 -10.18 -12.52 4.46
CA LEU A 367 -9.49 -11.24 4.70
C LEU A 367 -10.29 -10.01 4.26
N PRO A 368 -10.93 -9.95 3.08
CA PRO A 368 -11.72 -8.78 2.71
C PRO A 368 -12.79 -8.42 3.75
N LEU A 369 -13.43 -9.43 4.34
CA LEU A 369 -14.41 -9.22 5.41
C LEU A 369 -13.73 -8.67 6.68
N ILE A 370 -12.67 -9.30 7.12
CA ILE A 370 -11.95 -8.95 8.35
C ILE A 370 -11.32 -7.55 8.22
N ILE A 371 -10.58 -7.30 7.13
CA ILE A 371 -9.91 -6.02 6.87
C ILE A 371 -10.92 -4.90 6.63
N GLY A 372 -12.03 -5.18 5.92
CA GLY A 372 -13.11 -4.22 5.75
C GLY A 372 -13.70 -3.76 7.08
N MET A 373 -13.90 -4.68 8.02
CA MET A 373 -14.36 -4.36 9.38
C MET A 373 -13.26 -3.65 10.19
N SER A 374 -12.01 -4.08 10.09
CA SER A 374 -10.86 -3.42 10.71
C SER A 374 -10.74 -1.95 10.27
N ASN A 375 -10.86 -1.68 8.97
CA ASN A 375 -10.84 -0.33 8.42
C ASN A 375 -11.99 0.53 8.96
N LEU A 376 -13.21 -0.02 9.07
CA LEU A 376 -14.34 0.69 9.65
C LEU A 376 -14.12 1.06 11.12
N LEU A 377 -13.59 0.13 11.92
CA LEU A 377 -13.32 0.33 13.34
C LEU A 377 -12.10 1.24 13.56
N GLY A 378 -11.01 1.03 12.82
CA GLY A 378 -9.76 1.75 12.95
C GLY A 378 -9.79 3.11 12.23
N LEU A 379 -9.68 3.09 10.89
CA LEU A 379 -9.54 4.30 10.07
C LEU A 379 -10.77 5.21 10.18
N HIS A 380 -11.97 4.63 10.06
CA HIS A 380 -13.20 5.44 10.00
C HIS A 380 -13.76 5.79 11.38
N THR A 381 -13.41 5.05 12.45
CA THR A 381 -13.94 5.32 13.80
C THR A 381 -12.84 5.85 14.73
N MET A 382 -11.80 5.05 15.02
CA MET A 382 -10.80 5.43 16.03
C MET A 382 -10.04 6.71 15.65
N LEU A 383 -9.59 6.85 14.39
CA LEU A 383 -8.83 8.02 13.96
C LEU A 383 -9.72 9.29 13.95
N ASN A 384 -10.98 9.19 13.49
CA ASN A 384 -11.90 10.33 13.54
C ASN A 384 -12.29 10.74 14.99
N LEU A 385 -12.18 9.80 15.94
CA LEU A 385 -12.32 10.09 17.38
C LEU A 385 -11.02 10.54 18.05
N ARG A 386 -9.95 10.76 17.26
CA ARG A 386 -8.59 11.14 17.73
C ARG A 386 -8.00 10.13 18.74
N MET A 387 -8.29 8.82 18.52
CA MET A 387 -7.75 7.72 19.31
C MET A 387 -6.46 7.13 18.68
N ASP A 388 -5.60 8.00 18.11
CA ASP A 388 -4.43 7.62 17.32
C ASP A 388 -3.47 6.69 18.08
N ARG A 389 -3.22 7.00 19.37
CA ARG A 389 -2.34 6.17 20.20
C ARG A 389 -2.86 4.74 20.36
N ALA A 390 -4.18 4.60 20.56
CA ALA A 390 -4.79 3.28 20.73
C ALA A 390 -4.77 2.49 19.41
N PHE A 391 -5.11 3.15 18.30
CA PHE A 391 -5.01 2.56 16.96
C PHE A 391 -3.59 2.05 16.68
N PHE A 392 -2.59 2.91 16.89
CA PHE A 392 -1.18 2.54 16.72
C PHE A 392 -0.77 1.38 17.64
N THR A 393 -1.14 1.43 18.93
CA THR A 393 -0.79 0.37 19.89
C THR A 393 -1.39 -0.98 19.48
N VAL A 394 -2.67 -1.01 19.11
CA VAL A 394 -3.34 -2.25 18.67
C VAL A 394 -2.66 -2.82 17.42
N THR A 395 -2.35 -1.97 16.44
CA THR A 395 -1.69 -2.39 15.20
C THR A 395 -0.25 -2.87 15.46
N ALA A 396 0.50 -2.17 16.31
CA ALA A 396 1.87 -2.55 16.66
C ALA A 396 1.92 -3.88 17.42
N VAL A 397 1.04 -4.08 18.40
CA VAL A 397 0.92 -5.38 19.10
C VAL A 397 0.48 -6.47 18.12
N GLY A 398 -0.47 -6.18 17.22
CA GLY A 398 -0.89 -7.08 16.16
C GLY A 398 0.29 -7.50 15.25
N SER A 399 1.17 -6.57 14.91
CA SER A 399 2.38 -6.87 14.12
C SER A 399 3.33 -7.84 14.85
N VAL A 400 3.54 -7.65 16.14
CA VAL A 400 4.36 -8.56 16.96
C VAL A 400 3.71 -9.95 17.08
N VAL A 401 2.40 -10.00 17.32
CA VAL A 401 1.62 -11.25 17.32
C VAL A 401 1.72 -11.94 15.97
N GLY A 402 1.60 -11.19 14.87
CA GLY A 402 1.73 -11.71 13.51
C GLY A 402 3.10 -12.33 13.23
N LEU A 403 4.19 -11.69 13.68
CA LEU A 403 5.54 -12.26 13.57
C LEU A 403 5.68 -13.57 14.35
N ALA A 404 5.16 -13.62 15.58
CA ALA A 404 5.19 -14.82 16.39
C ALA A 404 4.36 -15.95 15.75
N LEU A 405 3.16 -15.65 15.26
CA LEU A 405 2.30 -16.62 14.56
C LEU A 405 2.98 -17.13 13.28
N ASN A 406 3.62 -16.26 12.50
CA ASN A 406 4.39 -16.67 11.31
C ASN A 406 5.49 -17.66 11.68
N MET A 407 6.31 -17.37 12.70
CA MET A 407 7.38 -18.26 13.13
C MET A 407 6.88 -19.61 13.63
N LEU A 408 5.76 -19.63 14.34
CA LEU A 408 5.16 -20.85 14.88
C LEU A 408 4.48 -21.67 13.79
N LEU A 409 3.59 -21.06 13.01
CA LEU A 409 2.73 -21.78 12.08
C LEU A 409 3.46 -22.15 10.78
N ILE A 410 4.39 -21.32 10.28
CA ILE A 410 5.17 -21.65 9.09
C ILE A 410 6.05 -22.88 9.33
N ARG A 411 6.71 -22.97 10.49
CA ARG A 411 7.53 -24.15 10.82
C ARG A 411 6.74 -25.44 10.82
N ARG A 412 5.45 -25.41 11.16
CA ARG A 412 4.61 -26.60 11.29
C ARG A 412 3.80 -26.89 10.02
N TYR A 413 3.32 -25.87 9.34
CA TYR A 413 2.36 -25.99 8.25
C TYR A 413 2.81 -25.30 6.95
N ALA A 414 4.07 -24.86 6.87
CA ALA A 414 4.67 -24.19 5.72
C ALA A 414 3.77 -23.05 5.16
N HIS A 415 3.46 -23.06 3.86
CA HIS A 415 2.64 -22.02 3.20
C HIS A 415 1.20 -21.92 3.75
N VAL A 416 0.63 -23.02 4.21
CA VAL A 416 -0.68 -23.01 4.87
C VAL A 416 -0.60 -22.30 6.22
N GLY A 417 0.51 -22.49 6.95
CA GLY A 417 0.80 -21.78 8.19
C GLY A 417 0.91 -20.28 8.01
N ALA A 418 1.53 -19.82 6.93
CA ALA A 418 1.60 -18.39 6.59
C ALA A 418 0.21 -17.79 6.33
N ALA A 419 -0.68 -18.52 5.65
CA ALA A 419 -2.04 -18.07 5.38
C ALA A 419 -2.87 -17.99 6.68
N TYR A 420 -2.77 -18.96 7.57
CA TYR A 420 -3.41 -18.89 8.89
C TYR A 420 -2.83 -17.76 9.73
N ALA A 421 -1.51 -17.58 9.77
CA ALA A 421 -0.88 -16.49 10.51
C ALA A 421 -1.43 -15.12 10.07
N LEU A 422 -1.58 -14.91 8.77
CA LEU A 422 -2.14 -13.67 8.21
C LEU A 422 -3.59 -13.45 8.68
N VAL A 423 -4.46 -14.44 8.48
CA VAL A 423 -5.88 -14.33 8.86
C VAL A 423 -6.06 -14.15 10.37
N LEU A 424 -5.32 -14.89 11.18
CA LEU A 424 -5.38 -14.77 12.64
C LEU A 424 -4.87 -13.43 13.15
N THR A 425 -3.85 -12.89 12.52
CA THR A 425 -3.32 -11.56 12.86
C THR A 425 -4.35 -10.46 12.57
N GLU A 426 -4.98 -10.48 11.41
CA GLU A 426 -6.04 -9.53 11.04
C GLU A 426 -7.27 -9.66 11.93
N ALA A 427 -7.66 -10.91 12.23
CA ALA A 427 -8.76 -11.18 13.16
C ALA A 427 -8.45 -10.63 14.56
N TYR A 428 -7.22 -10.83 15.06
CA TYR A 428 -6.77 -10.27 16.33
C TYR A 428 -6.85 -8.74 16.33
N ILE A 429 -6.32 -8.06 15.31
CA ILE A 429 -6.34 -6.60 15.21
C ILE A 429 -7.78 -6.09 15.21
N THR A 430 -8.65 -6.70 14.40
CA THR A 430 -10.06 -6.33 14.30
C THR A 430 -10.79 -6.52 15.63
N ALA A 431 -10.59 -7.66 16.28
CA ALA A 431 -11.17 -7.98 17.59
C ALA A 431 -10.66 -7.01 18.67
N ALA A 432 -9.36 -6.72 18.70
CA ALA A 432 -8.77 -5.81 19.68
C ALA A 432 -9.31 -4.37 19.52
N MET A 433 -9.47 -3.88 18.26
CA MET A 433 -10.11 -2.58 17.99
C MET A 433 -11.56 -2.56 18.47
N TYR A 434 -12.32 -3.62 18.19
CA TYR A 434 -13.72 -3.72 18.63
C TYR A 434 -13.84 -3.74 20.16
N VAL A 435 -13.04 -4.55 20.85
CA VAL A 435 -13.02 -4.65 22.31
C VAL A 435 -12.63 -3.30 22.93
N TYR A 436 -11.61 -2.64 22.38
CA TYR A 436 -11.18 -1.33 22.86
C TYR A 436 -12.28 -0.25 22.72
N LEU A 437 -12.96 -0.19 21.57
CA LEU A 437 -14.07 0.74 21.36
C LEU A 437 -15.23 0.46 22.34
N ARG A 438 -15.56 -0.81 22.53
CA ARG A 438 -16.60 -1.23 23.48
C ARG A 438 -16.24 -0.86 24.93
N TRP A 439 -14.98 -1.06 25.31
CA TRP A 439 -14.48 -0.64 26.64
C TRP A 439 -14.57 0.87 26.84
N LYS A 440 -14.42 1.66 25.80
CA LYS A 440 -14.64 3.14 25.82
C LYS A 440 -16.12 3.54 25.76
N GLY A 441 -17.05 2.61 25.85
CA GLY A 441 -18.49 2.88 25.77
C GLY A 441 -18.99 3.19 24.36
N ILE A 442 -18.19 2.90 23.32
CA ILE A 442 -18.55 3.15 21.94
C ILE A 442 -19.09 1.86 21.33
N GLU A 443 -20.42 1.79 21.23
CA GLU A 443 -21.09 0.64 20.62
C GLU A 443 -21.27 0.89 19.12
N VAL A 444 -20.50 0.18 18.30
CA VAL A 444 -20.60 0.23 16.83
C VAL A 444 -21.61 -0.81 16.32
N ILE A 445 -21.69 -1.96 16.99
CA ILE A 445 -22.52 -3.10 16.59
C ILE A 445 -23.70 -3.27 17.55
N LYS A 446 -24.91 -2.99 17.06
CA LYS A 446 -26.19 -3.35 17.73
C LYS A 446 -27.17 -3.87 16.69
N LEU A 447 -27.92 -4.92 17.06
CA LEU A 447 -28.94 -5.50 16.16
C LEU A 447 -30.05 -4.49 15.83
N SER A 448 -30.32 -3.51 16.74
CA SER A 448 -31.24 -2.40 16.48
C SER A 448 -30.81 -1.53 15.30
N HIS A 449 -29.48 -1.39 15.06
CA HIS A 449 -28.94 -0.61 13.96
C HIS A 449 -29.17 -1.26 12.60
N LEU A 450 -29.42 -2.58 12.53
CA LEU A 450 -29.81 -3.27 11.29
C LEU A 450 -31.13 -2.70 10.74
N ARG A 451 -32.12 -2.47 11.61
CA ARG A 451 -33.40 -1.87 11.20
C ARG A 451 -33.24 -0.43 10.71
N GLU A 452 -32.38 0.35 11.37
CA GLU A 452 -32.07 1.72 10.94
C GLU A 452 -31.32 1.73 9.61
N ALA A 453 -30.37 0.81 9.38
CA ALA A 453 -29.64 0.68 8.11
C ALA A 453 -30.58 0.33 6.96
N ILE A 454 -31.53 -0.60 7.16
CA ILE A 454 -32.54 -0.96 6.15
C ILE A 454 -33.44 0.24 5.82
N ALA A 455 -33.90 0.96 6.86
CA ALA A 455 -34.75 2.14 6.70
C ALA A 455 -34.01 3.28 5.95
N PHE A 456 -32.75 3.52 6.28
CA PHE A 456 -31.90 4.53 5.63
C PHE A 456 -31.64 4.20 4.15
N THR A 457 -31.31 2.96 3.84
CA THR A 457 -31.10 2.50 2.45
C THR A 457 -32.38 2.65 1.64
N LYS A 458 -33.53 2.27 2.21
CA LYS A 458 -34.85 2.37 1.56
C LYS A 458 -35.24 3.82 1.27
N SER A 459 -34.95 4.74 2.19
CA SER A 459 -35.23 6.17 2.02
C SER A 459 -34.38 6.82 0.92
N ARG A 460 -33.08 6.45 0.80
CA ARG A 460 -32.20 6.94 -0.26
C ARG A 460 -32.53 6.38 -1.64
N VAL A 461 -32.87 5.09 -1.75
CA VAL A 461 -33.31 4.48 -3.00
C VAL A 461 -34.63 5.14 -3.49
N LEU A 462 -35.54 5.44 -2.59
CA LEU A 462 -36.78 6.16 -2.92
C LEU A 462 -36.50 7.61 -3.35
N ALA A 463 -35.53 8.28 -2.74
CA ALA A 463 -35.14 9.64 -3.12
C ALA A 463 -34.45 9.70 -4.50
N LEU A 464 -33.69 8.65 -4.88
CA LEU A 464 -33.08 8.52 -6.21
C LEU A 464 -34.10 8.17 -7.31
N LYS A 465 -35.19 7.47 -6.98
CA LYS A 465 -36.29 7.19 -7.93
C LYS A 465 -37.19 8.40 -8.20
N LYS A 466 -37.12 9.47 -7.36
CA LYS A 466 -37.89 10.70 -7.52
C LYS A 466 -37.12 11.83 -8.23
N ARG A 467 -35.88 11.59 -8.60
CA ARG A 467 -35.07 12.46 -9.47
C ARG A 467 -34.92 11.82 -10.86
#